data_525d55b0acc724fe273491b1d79b72e0
#
_entry.id   525d55b0acc724fe273491b1d79b72e0
#
_cell.length_a   1.000
_cell.length_b   1.000
_cell.length_c   1.000
_cell.angle_alpha   90.00
_cell.angle_beta   90.00
_cell.angle_gamma   90.00
#
_symmetry.space_group_name_H-M   'P 1'
#
loop_
_entity.id
_entity.type
_entity.pdbx_description
1 polymer ?
#
loop_
_entity_poly.entity_id
_entity_poly.type
_entity_poly.pdbx_seq_one_letter_code
_entity_poly.pdbx_strand_id
1 'polypeptide(L)'
;LDIVGSWWCNLLGHCNEEISDAIAKQAHTLEHVIFANFTHPWAVELTKELLTIVPKGLTHFNYADNGSSSVEMALKIAFQYQHQIGQKDRTKFACLSEGYHGETIGALSVGSMDLYNLMYKPMMMDNIHIEAPDMFRHADDYPEKCLKRAKECFDKYGDKLCALIVEPLLQGAGGMRM
;
A
#
# COMPACT_ATOMS: atom_id res chain seq x y z
N LEU A 1 12.53 -12.55 22.39
CA LEU A 1 11.07 -12.57 22.23
C LEU A 1 10.69 -11.54 21.16
N ASP A 2 10.04 -11.99 20.09
CA ASP A 2 9.56 -11.14 19.01
C ASP A 2 8.12 -10.67 19.29
N ILE A 3 7.96 -9.54 19.95
CA ILE A 3 6.65 -9.00 20.34
C ILE A 3 5.92 -8.28 19.21
N VAL A 4 6.59 -8.00 18.10
CA VAL A 4 5.97 -7.35 16.92
C VAL A 4 5.64 -8.36 15.81
N GLY A 5 5.88 -9.65 16.04
CA GLY A 5 5.59 -10.72 15.07
C GLY A 5 6.27 -10.51 13.73
N SER A 6 7.57 -10.11 13.75
CA SER A 6 8.37 -9.84 12.54
C SER A 6 7.65 -8.86 11.59
N TRP A 7 7.29 -7.69 12.08
CA TRP A 7 6.53 -6.68 11.36
C TRP A 7 5.18 -7.22 10.86
N TRP A 8 4.46 -7.90 11.77
CA TRP A 8 3.12 -8.48 11.54
C TRP A 8 3.06 -9.65 10.56
N CYS A 9 4.20 -10.21 10.13
CA CYS A 9 4.23 -11.38 9.24
C CYS A 9 3.88 -12.69 9.97
N ASN A 10 4.26 -12.82 11.25
CA ASN A 10 4.12 -14.03 12.04
C ASN A 10 2.96 -13.93 13.06
N LEU A 11 1.75 -13.72 12.58
CA LEU A 11 0.55 -13.58 13.43
C LEU A 11 0.25 -14.83 14.27
N LEU A 12 0.63 -16.01 13.79
CA LEU A 12 0.43 -17.29 14.45
C LEU A 12 1.67 -17.79 15.21
N GLY A 13 2.68 -16.92 15.35
CA GLY A 13 3.95 -17.25 15.99
C GLY A 13 4.99 -17.85 15.03
N HIS A 14 6.23 -17.90 15.53
CA HIS A 14 7.34 -18.52 14.78
C HIS A 14 7.21 -20.05 14.77
N CYS A 15 7.70 -20.66 13.70
CA CYS A 15 7.77 -22.12 13.56
C CYS A 15 6.42 -22.83 13.75
N ASN A 16 5.32 -22.21 13.32
CA ASN A 16 4.01 -22.87 13.32
C ASN A 16 4.08 -24.13 12.47
N GLU A 17 3.81 -25.30 13.07
CA GLU A 17 3.99 -26.60 12.43
C GLU A 17 3.09 -26.78 11.21
N GLU A 18 1.82 -26.40 11.31
CA GLU A 18 0.85 -26.52 10.21
C GLU A 18 1.28 -25.71 8.99
N ILE A 19 1.75 -24.46 9.19
CA ILE A 19 2.25 -23.61 8.11
C ILE A 19 3.53 -24.18 7.52
N SER A 20 4.46 -24.61 8.36
CA SER A 20 5.75 -25.16 7.93
C SER A 20 5.58 -26.42 7.10
N ASP A 21 4.70 -27.32 7.52
CA ASP A 21 4.38 -28.55 6.79
C ASP A 21 3.68 -28.26 5.46
N ALA A 22 2.77 -27.30 5.43
CA ALA A 22 2.11 -26.88 4.20
C ALA A 22 3.11 -26.30 3.18
N ILE A 23 4.07 -25.48 3.63
CA ILE A 23 5.14 -24.94 2.79
C ILE A 23 6.03 -26.07 2.27
N ALA A 24 6.49 -26.96 3.14
CA ALA A 24 7.34 -28.08 2.75
C ALA A 24 6.66 -28.99 1.72
N LYS A 25 5.41 -29.36 1.96
CA LYS A 25 4.60 -30.14 1.03
C LYS A 25 4.46 -29.47 -0.32
N GLN A 26 4.16 -28.16 -0.33
CA GLN A 26 4.00 -27.43 -1.57
C GLN A 26 5.31 -27.28 -2.33
N ALA A 27 6.43 -27.04 -1.64
CA ALA A 27 7.76 -26.96 -2.26
C ALA A 27 8.15 -28.26 -2.99
N HIS A 28 7.72 -29.42 -2.47
CA HIS A 28 7.91 -30.72 -3.15
C HIS A 28 6.92 -30.98 -4.29
N THR A 29 5.83 -30.22 -4.36
CA THR A 29 4.81 -30.41 -5.40
C THR A 29 5.02 -29.47 -6.58
N LEU A 30 5.12 -28.17 -6.29
CA LEU A 30 5.37 -27.10 -7.25
C LEU A 30 5.82 -25.86 -6.49
N GLU A 31 7.09 -25.53 -6.55
CA GLU A 31 7.72 -24.42 -5.83
C GLU A 31 7.41 -23.06 -6.48
N HIS A 32 7.35 -23.01 -7.81
CA HIS A 32 7.09 -21.78 -8.55
C HIS A 32 6.62 -22.07 -9.98
N VAL A 33 5.73 -21.22 -10.48
CA VAL A 33 5.42 -21.08 -11.90
C VAL A 33 5.11 -19.61 -12.23
N ILE A 34 5.66 -19.13 -13.33
CA ILE A 34 5.42 -17.77 -13.81
C ILE A 34 3.93 -17.56 -14.17
N PHE A 35 3.36 -16.42 -13.79
CA PHE A 35 1.98 -16.06 -14.15
C PHE A 35 1.82 -15.51 -15.57
N ALA A 36 2.88 -15.36 -16.35
CA ALA A 36 2.79 -14.95 -17.74
C ALA A 36 2.17 -16.08 -18.59
N ASN A 37 0.86 -16.05 -18.76
CA ASN A 37 0.02 -17.04 -19.42
C ASN A 37 -0.13 -18.39 -18.69
N PHE A 38 0.30 -18.48 -17.42
CA PHE A 38 0.14 -19.67 -16.59
C PHE A 38 -0.59 -19.32 -15.30
N THR A 39 -1.13 -20.34 -14.66
CA THR A 39 -1.66 -20.29 -13.30
C THR A 39 -1.44 -21.63 -12.60
N HIS A 40 -1.71 -21.71 -11.32
CA HIS A 40 -1.64 -22.94 -10.55
C HIS A 40 -2.78 -23.00 -9.52
N PRO A 41 -3.13 -24.19 -9.03
CA PRO A 41 -4.28 -24.38 -8.14
C PRO A 41 -4.28 -23.46 -6.92
N TRP A 42 -3.14 -23.29 -6.25
CA TRP A 42 -3.08 -22.46 -5.04
C TRP A 42 -3.32 -20.97 -5.27
N ALA A 43 -2.89 -20.43 -6.41
CA ALA A 43 -3.22 -19.04 -6.76
C ALA A 43 -4.74 -18.88 -6.98
N VAL A 44 -5.37 -19.88 -7.59
CA VAL A 44 -6.83 -19.89 -7.81
C VAL A 44 -7.57 -19.98 -6.47
N GLU A 45 -7.18 -20.92 -5.60
CA GLU A 45 -7.83 -21.08 -4.29
C GLU A 45 -7.62 -19.84 -3.40
N LEU A 46 -6.40 -19.29 -3.32
CA LEU A 46 -6.15 -18.04 -2.62
C LEU A 46 -7.02 -16.89 -3.15
N THR A 47 -7.14 -16.77 -4.47
CA THR A 47 -8.00 -15.74 -5.10
C THR A 47 -9.47 -15.92 -4.70
N LYS A 48 -9.97 -17.15 -4.68
CA LYS A 48 -11.35 -17.44 -4.25
C LYS A 48 -11.59 -17.03 -2.79
N GLU A 49 -10.66 -17.39 -1.90
CA GLU A 49 -10.76 -16.99 -0.48
C GLU A 49 -10.72 -15.46 -0.32
N LEU A 50 -9.79 -14.79 -0.98
CA LEU A 50 -9.69 -13.32 -0.95
C LEU A 50 -10.96 -12.65 -1.46
N LEU A 51 -11.64 -13.18 -2.49
CA LEU A 51 -12.89 -12.64 -3.00
C LEU A 51 -14.02 -12.63 -1.96
N THR A 52 -13.94 -13.45 -0.91
CA THR A 52 -14.94 -13.49 0.16
C THR A 52 -14.81 -12.33 1.14
N ILE A 53 -13.63 -11.70 1.24
CA ILE A 53 -13.30 -10.70 2.26
C ILE A 53 -13.01 -9.30 1.69
N VAL A 54 -12.69 -9.19 0.40
CA VAL A 54 -12.43 -7.87 -0.22
C VAL A 54 -13.73 -7.12 -0.48
N PRO A 55 -13.69 -5.77 -0.59
CA PRO A 55 -14.84 -4.97 -0.97
C PRO A 55 -15.46 -5.41 -2.29
N LYS A 56 -16.79 -5.34 -2.38
CA LYS A 56 -17.51 -5.65 -3.62
C LYS A 56 -17.02 -4.78 -4.77
N GLY A 57 -16.75 -5.41 -5.92
CA GLY A 57 -16.25 -4.75 -7.13
C GLY A 57 -14.75 -4.93 -7.34
N LEU A 58 -13.98 -5.35 -6.34
CA LEU A 58 -12.60 -5.75 -6.51
C LEU A 58 -12.55 -7.22 -6.94
N THR A 59 -12.41 -7.46 -8.24
CA THR A 59 -12.51 -8.80 -8.84
C THR A 59 -11.23 -9.29 -9.50
N HIS A 60 -10.20 -8.46 -9.55
CA HIS A 60 -8.91 -8.78 -10.16
C HIS A 60 -7.80 -8.63 -9.12
N PHE A 61 -6.88 -9.58 -9.13
CA PHE A 61 -5.77 -9.64 -8.19
C PHE A 61 -4.44 -9.63 -8.94
N ASN A 62 -3.50 -8.84 -8.43
CA ASN A 62 -2.11 -8.88 -8.82
C ASN A 62 -1.29 -9.32 -7.60
N TYR A 63 -0.46 -10.33 -7.78
CA TYR A 63 0.41 -10.85 -6.73
C TYR A 63 1.81 -10.28 -6.88
N ALA A 64 2.42 -9.92 -5.76
CA ALA A 64 3.80 -9.46 -5.67
C ALA A 64 4.49 -10.17 -4.52
N ASP A 65 5.81 -10.14 -4.53
CA ASP A 65 6.66 -10.81 -3.56
C ASP A 65 6.77 -10.08 -2.22
N ASN A 66 6.43 -8.78 -2.20
CA ASN A 66 6.47 -7.96 -0.99
C ASN A 66 5.55 -6.72 -1.11
N GLY A 67 5.38 -5.98 0.01
CA GLY A 67 4.53 -4.80 0.06
C GLY A 67 5.00 -3.66 -0.84
N SER A 68 6.30 -3.39 -0.90
CA SER A 68 6.85 -2.32 -1.76
C SER A 68 6.56 -2.59 -3.24
N SER A 69 6.76 -3.84 -3.70
CA SER A 69 6.42 -4.26 -5.06
C SER A 69 4.93 -4.14 -5.33
N SER A 70 4.07 -4.45 -4.36
CA SER A 70 2.62 -4.28 -4.49
C SER A 70 2.24 -2.81 -4.66
N VAL A 71 2.87 -1.92 -3.91
CA VAL A 71 2.68 -0.46 -4.04
C VAL A 71 3.13 0.03 -5.41
N GLU A 72 4.33 -0.38 -5.88
CA GLU A 72 4.80 -0.03 -7.23
C GLU A 72 3.81 -0.45 -8.32
N MET A 73 3.25 -1.66 -8.20
CA MET A 73 2.21 -2.13 -9.14
C MET A 73 0.95 -1.27 -9.08
N ALA A 74 0.48 -0.93 -7.87
CA ALA A 74 -0.69 -0.08 -7.69
C ALA A 74 -0.50 1.32 -8.29
N LEU A 75 0.66 1.94 -8.08
CA LEU A 75 1.01 3.24 -8.67
C LEU A 75 0.99 3.17 -10.21
N LYS A 76 1.60 2.13 -10.79
CA LYS A 76 1.62 1.93 -12.24
C LYS A 76 0.22 1.70 -12.82
N ILE A 77 -0.61 0.90 -12.15
CA ILE A 77 -1.99 0.63 -12.57
C ILE A 77 -2.81 1.92 -12.54
N ALA A 78 -2.72 2.69 -11.47
CA ALA A 78 -3.44 3.96 -11.34
C ALA A 78 -3.01 4.96 -12.43
N PHE A 79 -1.72 5.11 -12.65
CA PHE A 79 -1.18 5.97 -13.70
C PHE A 79 -1.64 5.54 -15.10
N GLN A 80 -1.52 4.25 -15.40
CA GLN A 80 -1.95 3.69 -16.70
C GLN A 80 -3.44 3.88 -16.93
N TYR A 81 -4.27 3.68 -15.91
CA TYR A 81 -5.71 3.92 -15.98
C TYR A 81 -6.02 5.37 -16.38
N GLN A 82 -5.44 6.36 -15.68
CA GLN A 82 -5.65 7.76 -16.00
C GLN A 82 -5.24 8.08 -17.44
N HIS A 83 -4.10 7.56 -17.87
CA HIS A 83 -3.62 7.76 -19.25
C HIS A 83 -4.56 7.15 -20.29
N GLN A 84 -5.08 5.95 -20.03
CA GLN A 84 -5.98 5.24 -20.95
C GLN A 84 -7.35 5.91 -21.11
N ILE A 85 -7.87 6.55 -20.04
CA ILE A 85 -9.12 7.32 -20.12
C ILE A 85 -8.91 8.77 -20.62
N GLY A 86 -7.71 9.10 -21.10
CA GLY A 86 -7.39 10.40 -21.68
C GLY A 86 -6.99 11.49 -20.68
N GLN A 87 -6.90 11.18 -19.38
CA GLN A 87 -6.54 12.13 -18.31
C GLN A 87 -5.00 12.22 -18.14
N LYS A 88 -4.30 12.59 -19.22
CA LYS A 88 -2.83 12.52 -19.32
C LYS A 88 -2.08 13.46 -18.36
N ASP A 89 -2.74 14.52 -17.90
CA ASP A 89 -2.16 15.49 -16.98
C ASP A 89 -2.19 15.03 -15.51
N ARG A 90 -2.92 13.93 -15.22
CA ARG A 90 -3.00 13.31 -13.91
C ARG A 90 -1.79 12.40 -13.68
N THR A 91 -0.69 12.97 -13.24
CA THR A 91 0.60 12.29 -13.09
C THR A 91 1.13 12.26 -11.66
N LYS A 92 0.48 12.97 -10.73
CA LYS A 92 0.89 13.04 -9.32
C LYS A 92 0.02 12.15 -8.45
N PHE A 93 0.60 11.69 -7.36
CA PHE A 93 -0.13 10.96 -6.31
C PHE A 93 -0.37 11.88 -5.12
N ALA A 94 -1.49 11.70 -4.44
CA ALA A 94 -1.71 12.25 -3.11
C ALA A 94 -1.41 11.17 -2.08
N CYS A 95 -0.76 11.54 -0.98
CA CYS A 95 -0.44 10.65 0.14
C CYS A 95 -0.53 11.43 1.45
N LEU A 96 -0.74 10.71 2.55
CA LEU A 96 -0.75 11.34 3.87
C LEU A 96 0.68 11.58 4.37
N SER A 97 0.89 12.70 5.09
CA SER A 97 2.11 12.91 5.86
C SER A 97 2.30 11.78 6.88
N GLU A 98 3.55 11.46 7.21
CA GLU A 98 3.93 10.36 8.11
C GLU A 98 3.52 8.95 7.61
N GLY A 99 3.02 8.84 6.38
CA GLY A 99 2.70 7.55 5.76
C GLY A 99 3.95 6.78 5.35
N TYR A 100 3.89 5.45 5.47
CA TYR A 100 4.93 4.54 5.03
C TYR A 100 4.34 3.46 4.11
N HIS A 101 4.88 3.36 2.90
CA HIS A 101 4.35 2.44 1.88
C HIS A 101 5.40 1.48 1.32
N GLY A 102 6.61 1.49 1.84
CA GLY A 102 7.73 0.65 1.43
C GLY A 102 8.99 1.43 1.08
N GLU A 103 10.05 0.73 0.70
CA GLU A 103 11.40 1.30 0.52
C GLU A 103 11.93 1.27 -0.92
N THR A 104 11.15 0.82 -1.89
CA THR A 104 11.47 1.10 -3.29
C THR A 104 11.25 2.57 -3.59
N ILE A 105 11.92 3.12 -4.61
CA ILE A 105 11.87 4.56 -4.89
C ILE A 105 10.44 5.07 -5.11
N GLY A 106 9.60 4.33 -5.82
CA GLY A 106 8.19 4.70 -5.99
C GLY A 106 7.41 4.64 -4.68
N ALA A 107 7.58 3.58 -3.89
CA ALA A 107 6.93 3.44 -2.59
C ALA A 107 7.40 4.52 -1.60
N LEU A 108 8.71 4.83 -1.54
CA LEU A 108 9.25 5.96 -0.78
C LEU A 108 8.66 7.29 -1.22
N SER A 109 8.47 7.47 -2.53
CA SER A 109 7.95 8.72 -3.10
C SER A 109 6.52 9.05 -2.66
N VAL A 110 5.73 8.05 -2.29
CA VAL A 110 4.38 8.22 -1.75
C VAL A 110 4.32 8.09 -0.23
N GLY A 111 5.45 7.80 0.42
CA GLY A 111 5.65 7.92 1.86
C GLY A 111 6.21 9.31 2.22
N SER A 112 6.18 9.66 3.51
CA SER A 112 6.71 10.96 3.95
C SER A 112 7.42 10.93 5.30
N MET A 113 7.86 9.76 5.74
CA MET A 113 8.65 9.67 6.96
C MET A 113 10.10 10.10 6.69
N ASP A 114 10.49 11.23 7.25
CA ASP A 114 11.85 11.80 7.05
C ASP A 114 12.97 10.81 7.40
N LEU A 115 12.76 9.95 8.39
CA LEU A 115 13.71 8.91 8.78
C LEU A 115 14.15 8.03 7.59
N TYR A 116 13.23 7.71 6.68
CA TYR A 116 13.50 6.85 5.53
C TYR A 116 13.74 7.64 4.24
N ASN A 117 13.15 8.82 4.12
CA ASN A 117 13.05 9.55 2.86
C ASN A 117 14.17 10.57 2.65
N LEU A 118 14.70 11.18 3.72
CA LEU A 118 15.55 12.38 3.65
C LEU A 118 16.75 12.21 2.69
N MET A 119 17.45 11.10 2.79
CA MET A 119 18.63 10.80 1.97
C MET A 119 18.27 10.62 0.47
N TYR A 120 17.08 10.09 0.20
CA TYR A 120 16.66 9.69 -1.15
C TYR A 120 15.77 10.73 -1.86
N LYS A 121 15.47 11.86 -1.21
CA LYS A 121 14.64 12.94 -1.79
C LYS A 121 15.00 13.31 -3.24
N PRO A 122 16.29 13.38 -3.63
CA PRO A 122 16.66 13.72 -5.02
C PRO A 122 16.25 12.67 -6.07
N MET A 123 15.95 11.45 -5.65
CA MET A 123 15.54 10.34 -6.53
C MET A 123 14.03 10.12 -6.56
N MET A 124 13.29 10.76 -5.65
CA MET A 124 11.87 10.53 -5.46
C MET A 124 11.02 11.35 -6.42
N MET A 125 9.82 10.85 -6.71
CA MET A 125 8.79 11.59 -7.43
C MET A 125 8.28 12.74 -6.58
N ASP A 126 8.01 13.88 -7.19
CA ASP A 126 7.36 15.02 -6.55
C ASP A 126 5.85 14.79 -6.46
N ASN A 127 5.36 14.40 -5.30
CA ASN A 127 3.97 14.08 -5.00
C ASN A 127 3.31 15.10 -4.05
N ILE A 128 2.00 14.97 -3.86
CA ILE A 128 1.23 15.89 -3.03
C ILE A 128 1.00 15.26 -1.65
N HIS A 129 1.59 15.86 -0.62
CA HIS A 129 1.43 15.42 0.76
C HIS A 129 0.27 16.16 1.41
N ILE A 130 -0.68 15.40 1.96
CA ILE A 130 -1.82 15.90 2.74
C ILE A 130 -1.51 15.64 4.20
N GLU A 131 -1.75 16.60 5.06
CA GLU A 131 -1.55 16.42 6.50
C GLU A 131 -2.41 15.26 7.02
N ALA A 132 -1.77 14.31 7.72
CA ALA A 132 -2.47 13.17 8.29
C ALA A 132 -3.41 13.63 9.42
N PRO A 133 -4.61 13.02 9.54
CA PRO A 133 -5.50 13.27 10.65
C PRO A 133 -4.96 12.63 11.93
N ASP A 134 -4.18 13.39 12.69
CA ASP A 134 -3.57 12.96 13.95
C ASP A 134 -4.43 13.39 15.14
N MET A 135 -5.19 12.46 15.68
CA MET A 135 -6.05 12.71 16.84
C MET A 135 -5.30 13.13 18.11
N PHE A 136 -4.04 12.72 18.25
CA PHE A 136 -3.26 13.00 19.46
C PHE A 136 -2.67 14.42 19.44
N ARG A 137 -2.10 14.82 18.30
CA ARG A 137 -1.47 16.15 18.17
C ARG A 137 -2.46 17.26 17.83
N HIS A 138 -3.60 16.91 17.24
CA HIS A 138 -4.60 17.83 16.69
C HIS A 138 -6.01 17.56 17.22
N ALA A 139 -6.15 17.13 18.47
CA ALA A 139 -7.44 16.77 19.08
C ALA A 139 -8.50 17.87 18.93
N ASP A 140 -8.09 19.15 19.07
CA ASP A 140 -9.01 20.31 18.97
C ASP A 140 -9.47 20.61 17.52
N ASP A 141 -8.76 20.04 16.53
CA ASP A 141 -8.96 20.28 15.10
C ASP A 141 -9.57 19.09 14.36
N TYR A 142 -9.62 17.96 15.02
CA TYR A 142 -10.08 16.68 14.44
C TYR A 142 -11.61 16.52 14.61
N PRO A 143 -12.32 15.96 13.60
CA PRO A 143 -11.85 15.65 12.23
C PRO A 143 -12.06 16.80 11.22
N GLU A 144 -12.80 17.87 11.58
CA GLU A 144 -13.34 18.87 10.64
C GLU A 144 -12.24 19.63 9.89
N LYS A 145 -11.20 20.06 10.60
CA LYS A 145 -10.11 20.83 9.97
C LYS A 145 -9.24 19.92 9.08
N CYS A 146 -9.02 18.67 9.47
CA CYS A 146 -8.29 17.71 8.63
C CYS A 146 -9.02 17.44 7.32
N LEU A 147 -10.33 17.22 7.37
CA LEU A 147 -11.17 17.07 6.18
C LEU A 147 -11.18 18.32 5.31
N LYS A 148 -11.22 19.51 5.93
CA LYS A 148 -11.15 20.78 5.20
C LYS A 148 -9.82 20.92 4.44
N ARG A 149 -8.68 20.64 5.08
CA ARG A 149 -7.35 20.68 4.44
C ARG A 149 -7.24 19.67 3.29
N ALA A 150 -7.74 18.46 3.50
CA ALA A 150 -7.79 17.46 2.45
C ALA A 150 -8.63 17.94 1.26
N LYS A 151 -9.80 18.52 1.51
CA LYS A 151 -10.66 19.08 0.48
C LYS A 151 -9.96 20.22 -0.28
N GLU A 152 -9.36 21.17 0.42
CA GLU A 152 -8.59 22.26 -0.19
C GLU A 152 -7.45 21.74 -1.09
N CYS A 153 -6.79 20.65 -0.67
CA CYS A 153 -5.78 19.99 -1.47
C CYS A 153 -6.37 19.40 -2.76
N PHE A 154 -7.49 18.70 -2.67
CA PHE A 154 -8.16 18.12 -3.84
C PHE A 154 -8.73 19.20 -4.76
N ASP A 155 -9.28 20.29 -4.22
CA ASP A 155 -9.77 21.42 -5.01
C ASP A 155 -8.61 22.10 -5.79
N LYS A 156 -7.40 22.14 -5.21
CA LYS A 156 -6.22 22.76 -5.82
C LYS A 156 -5.49 21.89 -6.82
N TYR A 157 -5.39 20.59 -6.56
CA TYR A 157 -4.53 19.68 -7.31
C TYR A 157 -5.28 18.54 -8.00
N GLY A 158 -6.60 18.45 -7.83
CA GLY A 158 -7.39 17.29 -8.27
C GLY A 158 -7.30 16.99 -9.77
N ASP A 159 -7.05 18.01 -10.60
CA ASP A 159 -6.81 17.88 -12.04
C ASP A 159 -5.47 17.21 -12.38
N LYS A 160 -4.52 17.18 -11.44
CA LYS A 160 -3.19 16.59 -11.57
C LYS A 160 -3.04 15.26 -10.82
N LEU A 161 -4.02 14.93 -9.96
CA LEU A 161 -3.94 13.73 -9.14
C LEU A 161 -4.32 12.48 -9.92
N CYS A 162 -3.41 11.51 -9.90
CA CYS A 162 -3.58 10.18 -10.46
C CYS A 162 -4.38 9.29 -9.50
N ALA A 163 -3.99 9.27 -8.24
CA ALA A 163 -4.64 8.50 -7.18
C ALA A 163 -4.28 9.09 -5.80
N LEU A 164 -4.97 8.60 -4.78
CA LEU A 164 -4.66 8.79 -3.37
C LEU A 164 -4.23 7.45 -2.78
N ILE A 165 -3.12 7.44 -2.03
CA ILE A 165 -2.71 6.31 -1.22
C ILE A 165 -2.77 6.66 0.27
N VAL A 166 -3.34 5.77 1.08
CA VAL A 166 -3.53 5.98 2.52
C VAL A 166 -3.34 4.68 3.30
N GLU A 167 -2.88 4.81 4.52
CA GLU A 167 -3.03 3.79 5.56
C GLU A 167 -4.29 4.15 6.36
N PRO A 168 -5.36 3.36 6.29
CA PRO A 168 -6.60 3.70 7.01
C PRO A 168 -6.48 3.35 8.51
N LEU A 169 -7.04 4.18 9.37
CA LEU A 169 -7.16 4.00 10.82
C LEU A 169 -5.85 4.10 11.61
N LEU A 170 -4.77 3.51 11.12
CA LEU A 170 -3.48 3.46 11.79
C LEU A 170 -2.36 3.59 10.76
N GLN A 171 -1.48 4.57 10.91
CA GLN A 171 -0.21 4.62 10.19
C GLN A 171 0.77 3.72 10.94
N GLY A 172 1.00 2.51 10.38
CA GLY A 172 1.69 1.43 11.09
C GLY A 172 3.12 1.76 11.49
N ALA A 173 3.93 2.23 10.56
CA ALA A 173 5.33 2.58 10.83
C ALA A 173 5.47 3.84 11.69
N GLY A 174 4.62 4.85 11.48
CA GLY A 174 4.57 6.06 12.30
C GLY A 174 3.96 5.85 13.68
N GLY A 175 3.24 4.75 13.88
CA GLY A 175 2.54 4.46 15.14
C GLY A 175 1.41 5.45 15.45
N MET A 176 0.86 6.10 14.43
CA MET A 176 -0.17 7.13 14.59
C MET A 176 -1.56 6.58 14.33
N ARG A 177 -2.43 6.76 15.31
CA ARG A 177 -3.87 6.50 15.18
C ARG A 177 -4.56 7.72 14.60
N MET A 178 -5.30 7.52 13.53
CA MET A 178 -6.11 8.54 12.87
C MET A 178 -7.55 8.54 13.38
#